data_b1e99520d006055a9f90e6fc7c281239
#
_entry.id   b1e99520d006055a9f90e6fc7c281239
#
_cell.length_a   1.000
_cell.length_b   1.000
_cell.length_c   1.000
_cell.angle_alpha   90.00
_cell.angle_beta   90.00
_cell.angle_gamma   90.00
#
_symmetry.space_group_name_H-M   'P 1'
#
loop_
_entity.id
_entity.type
_entity.pdbx_description
1 polymer ?
#
loop_
_entity_poly.entity_id
_entity_poly.type
_entity_poly.pdbx_seq_one_letter_code
_entity_poly.pdbx_strand_id
1 'polypeptide(L)'
;MKATGIVRRVDDLGRIVIPKEIRRTLKIREGDPLEIYTEKDGGVIFRKYSPMGDLQDFAAQICESIGANTGHVAAVSDRDCIIALSGAPKRELLDKPNSQALEKLMESRKNYRYTPGGTRLRATEGSDKYHLGVAAPILCQGDLMGCVMLLLGENDPALAEADQRLAQTVAGFLGKQMES
;
A
#
# COMPACT_ATOMS: atom_id res chain seq x y z
N MET A 1 -14.07 -13.13 17.09
CA MET A 1 -13.24 -11.98 17.51
C MET A 1 -12.40 -12.34 18.73
N LYS A 2 -11.18 -11.78 18.87
CA LYS A 2 -10.33 -12.01 20.05
C LYS A 2 -10.45 -10.81 21.00
N ALA A 3 -10.86 -11.03 22.24
CA ALA A 3 -10.93 -9.98 23.25
C ALA A 3 -9.53 -9.47 23.57
N THR A 4 -9.34 -8.15 23.66
CA THR A 4 -8.08 -7.52 24.03
C THR A 4 -7.92 -7.38 25.55
N GLY A 5 -9.00 -7.56 26.32
CA GLY A 5 -9.03 -7.34 27.76
C GLY A 5 -8.89 -5.87 28.20
N ILE A 6 -8.84 -4.94 27.25
CA ILE A 6 -8.67 -3.52 27.52
C ILE A 6 -10.04 -2.84 27.60
N VAL A 7 -10.31 -2.15 28.71
CA VAL A 7 -11.52 -1.36 28.91
C VAL A 7 -11.16 0.14 28.84
N ARG A 8 -11.95 0.92 28.10
CA ARG A 8 -11.82 2.37 28.00
C ARG A 8 -13.19 3.01 28.23
N ARG A 9 -13.19 4.20 28.79
CA ARG A 9 -14.41 5.01 28.96
C ARG A 9 -14.54 5.97 27.81
N VAL A 10 -15.77 6.22 27.39
CA VAL A 10 -16.12 7.32 26.50
C VAL A 10 -16.05 8.61 27.34
N ASP A 11 -15.40 9.66 26.82
CA ASP A 11 -15.34 10.95 27.49
C ASP A 11 -16.62 11.79 27.25
N ASP A 12 -16.66 12.96 27.84
CA ASP A 12 -17.79 13.91 27.75
C ASP A 12 -18.04 14.46 26.34
N LEU A 13 -17.03 14.34 25.46
CA LEU A 13 -17.14 14.69 24.03
C LEU A 13 -17.43 13.47 23.14
N GLY A 14 -17.74 12.31 23.72
CA GLY A 14 -18.04 11.10 22.97
C GLY A 14 -16.81 10.41 22.36
N ARG A 15 -15.59 10.71 22.82
CA ARG A 15 -14.35 10.14 22.25
C ARG A 15 -13.92 8.91 23.05
N ILE A 16 -13.29 7.96 22.31
CA ILE A 16 -12.62 6.79 22.90
C ILE A 16 -11.14 6.83 22.49
N VAL A 17 -10.25 6.73 23.48
CA VAL A 17 -8.81 6.65 23.23
C VAL A 17 -8.43 5.22 22.87
N ILE A 18 -7.97 5.00 21.62
CA ILE A 18 -7.42 3.72 21.20
C ILE A 18 -6.01 3.56 21.80
N PRO A 19 -5.74 2.53 22.61
CA PRO A 19 -4.44 2.33 23.26
C PRO A 19 -3.30 2.22 22.27
N LYS A 20 -2.12 2.71 22.67
CA LYS A 20 -0.91 2.70 21.84
C LYS A 20 -0.55 1.30 21.35
N GLU A 21 -0.74 0.28 22.18
CA GLU A 21 -0.47 -1.12 21.87
C GLU A 21 -1.37 -1.61 20.72
N ILE A 22 -2.68 -1.28 20.77
CA ILE A 22 -3.64 -1.62 19.69
C ILE A 22 -3.28 -0.86 18.43
N ARG A 23 -3.02 0.45 18.52
CA ARG A 23 -2.62 1.26 17.37
C ARG A 23 -1.38 0.70 16.68
N ARG A 24 -0.37 0.30 17.47
CA ARG A 24 0.87 -0.29 16.94
C ARG A 24 0.59 -1.64 16.25
N THR A 25 -0.20 -2.52 16.88
CA THR A 25 -0.50 -3.86 16.34
C THR A 25 -1.30 -3.77 15.05
N LEU A 26 -2.25 -2.82 14.97
CA LEU A 26 -3.10 -2.60 13.80
C LEU A 26 -2.52 -1.55 12.82
N LYS A 27 -1.30 -1.07 13.06
CA LYS A 27 -0.64 -0.01 12.26
C LYS A 27 -1.52 1.24 12.08
N ILE A 28 -2.30 1.61 13.12
CA ILE A 28 -3.11 2.83 13.11
C ILE A 28 -2.22 4.02 13.46
N ARG A 29 -2.06 4.95 12.54
CA ARG A 29 -1.29 6.18 12.70
C ARG A 29 -2.19 7.34 13.10
N GLU A 30 -1.61 8.41 13.62
CA GLU A 30 -2.33 9.67 13.82
C GLU A 30 -2.81 10.21 12.47
N GLY A 31 -4.08 10.64 12.42
CA GLY A 31 -4.72 11.11 11.19
C GLY A 31 -5.28 10.01 10.29
N ASP A 32 -5.02 8.72 10.57
CA ASP A 32 -5.63 7.65 9.78
C ASP A 32 -7.16 7.68 9.94
N PRO A 33 -7.95 7.67 8.85
CA PRO A 33 -9.39 7.55 8.92
C PRO A 33 -9.78 6.14 9.37
N LEU A 34 -10.78 6.08 10.26
CA LEU A 34 -11.37 4.82 10.71
C LEU A 34 -12.85 4.82 10.38
N GLU A 35 -13.28 3.77 9.73
CA GLU A 35 -14.69 3.49 9.50
C GLU A 35 -15.29 2.79 10.72
N ILE A 36 -16.49 3.20 11.11
CA ILE A 36 -17.19 2.68 12.29
C ILE A 36 -18.36 1.83 11.84
N TYR A 37 -18.32 0.57 12.22
CA TYR A 37 -19.43 -0.37 12.03
C TYR A 37 -20.13 -0.65 13.35
N THR A 38 -21.43 -0.88 13.31
CA THR A 38 -22.22 -1.30 14.47
C THR A 38 -22.83 -2.68 14.21
N GLU A 39 -22.80 -3.53 15.22
CA GLU A 39 -23.45 -4.85 15.19
C GLU A 39 -24.75 -4.84 15.99
N LYS A 40 -25.68 -5.75 15.65
CA LYS A 40 -27.00 -5.83 16.30
C LYS A 40 -26.94 -6.18 17.78
N ASP A 41 -25.87 -6.81 18.23
CA ASP A 41 -25.57 -7.17 19.61
C ASP A 41 -24.96 -6.05 20.45
N GLY A 42 -24.85 -4.83 19.84
CA GLY A 42 -24.27 -3.65 20.48
C GLY A 42 -22.77 -3.52 20.32
N GLY A 43 -22.14 -4.36 19.48
CA GLY A 43 -20.73 -4.23 19.12
C GLY A 43 -20.46 -3.01 18.28
N VAL A 44 -19.31 -2.33 18.53
CA VAL A 44 -18.77 -1.25 17.71
C VAL A 44 -17.41 -1.70 17.20
N ILE A 45 -17.25 -1.72 15.87
CA ILE A 45 -16.04 -2.16 15.20
C ILE A 45 -15.42 -0.98 14.47
N PHE A 46 -14.14 -0.72 14.73
CA PHE A 46 -13.34 0.25 13.98
C PHE A 46 -12.49 -0.50 12.96
N ARG A 47 -12.57 -0.10 11.70
CA ARG A 47 -11.69 -0.59 10.63
C ARG A 47 -10.90 0.57 10.04
N LYS A 48 -9.65 0.31 9.66
CA LYS A 48 -8.92 1.30 8.86
C LYS A 48 -9.65 1.48 7.54
N TYR A 49 -9.98 2.73 7.23
CA TYR A 49 -10.47 3.10 5.92
C TYR A 49 -9.28 3.35 5.01
N SER A 50 -9.26 2.70 3.87
CA SER A 50 -8.27 2.93 2.82
C SER A 50 -8.99 3.48 1.59
N PRO A 51 -8.79 4.75 1.22
CA PRO A 51 -9.33 5.29 -0.04
C PRO A 51 -8.89 4.48 -1.26
N MET A 52 -7.71 3.85 -1.18
CA MET A 52 -7.21 2.94 -2.22
C MET A 52 -8.02 1.64 -2.30
N GLY A 53 -8.72 1.23 -1.24
CA GLY A 53 -9.58 0.04 -1.25
C GLY A 53 -10.73 0.17 -2.24
N ASP A 54 -11.32 1.35 -2.35
CA ASP A 54 -12.41 1.65 -3.30
C ASP A 54 -11.91 1.63 -4.76
N LEU A 55 -10.61 1.79 -4.98
CA LEU A 55 -9.97 1.74 -6.30
C LEU A 55 -9.28 0.40 -6.59
N GLN A 56 -9.47 -0.64 -5.77
CA GLN A 56 -8.75 -1.90 -5.90
C GLN A 56 -8.96 -2.56 -7.26
N ASP A 57 -10.21 -2.64 -7.74
CA ASP A 57 -10.52 -3.23 -9.05
C ASP A 57 -9.90 -2.41 -10.19
N PHE A 58 -9.89 -1.11 -10.05
CA PHE A 58 -9.29 -0.21 -11.02
C PHE A 58 -7.75 -0.33 -11.02
N ALA A 59 -7.14 -0.41 -9.84
CA ALA A 59 -5.71 -0.66 -9.70
C ALA A 59 -5.30 -2.01 -10.31
N ALA A 60 -6.15 -3.05 -10.16
CA ALA A 60 -5.93 -4.35 -10.79
C ALA A 60 -5.94 -4.26 -12.32
N GLN A 61 -6.91 -3.56 -12.91
CA GLN A 61 -6.97 -3.33 -14.37
C GLN A 61 -5.74 -2.56 -14.88
N ILE A 62 -5.25 -1.59 -14.13
CA ILE A 62 -4.02 -0.86 -14.46
C ILE A 62 -2.81 -1.81 -14.42
N CYS A 63 -2.66 -2.62 -13.38
CA CYS A 63 -1.57 -3.61 -13.30
C CYS A 63 -1.61 -4.58 -14.47
N GLU A 64 -2.80 -5.09 -14.84
CA GLU A 64 -2.98 -5.97 -16.00
C GLU A 64 -2.57 -5.27 -17.30
N SER A 65 -3.00 -4.02 -17.48
CA SER A 65 -2.64 -3.23 -18.66
C SER A 65 -1.13 -3.00 -18.76
N ILE A 66 -0.47 -2.65 -17.66
CA ILE A 66 0.99 -2.50 -17.63
C ILE A 66 1.66 -3.84 -17.97
N GLY A 67 1.26 -4.93 -17.32
CA GLY A 67 1.83 -6.25 -17.57
C GLY A 67 1.68 -6.69 -19.02
N ALA A 68 0.51 -6.48 -19.62
CA ALA A 68 0.23 -6.84 -21.02
C ALA A 68 1.09 -6.05 -22.02
N ASN A 69 1.36 -4.77 -21.74
CA ASN A 69 2.09 -3.90 -22.69
C ASN A 69 3.60 -3.89 -22.49
N THR A 70 4.08 -4.18 -21.27
CA THR A 70 5.52 -4.08 -20.93
C THR A 70 6.16 -5.43 -20.61
N GLY A 71 5.36 -6.43 -20.26
CA GLY A 71 5.85 -7.71 -19.75
C GLY A 71 6.37 -7.66 -18.31
N HIS A 72 6.31 -6.50 -17.66
CA HIS A 72 6.80 -6.34 -16.29
C HIS A 72 5.78 -6.82 -15.25
N VAL A 73 6.28 -7.23 -14.09
CA VAL A 73 5.45 -7.44 -12.91
C VAL A 73 5.04 -6.09 -12.35
N ALA A 74 3.75 -5.77 -12.42
CA ALA A 74 3.19 -4.53 -11.92
C ALA A 74 2.42 -4.76 -10.64
N ALA A 75 2.58 -3.89 -9.65
CA ALA A 75 1.86 -3.93 -8.38
C ALA A 75 1.47 -2.53 -7.92
N VAL A 76 0.35 -2.46 -7.21
CA VAL A 76 -0.08 -1.26 -6.48
C VAL A 76 -0.28 -1.64 -5.02
N SER A 77 0.24 -0.83 -4.12
CA SER A 77 -0.02 -0.95 -2.68
C SER A 77 -0.81 0.25 -2.17
N ASP A 78 -1.57 0.04 -1.12
CA ASP A 78 -1.95 1.12 -0.22
C ASP A 78 -0.79 1.41 0.76
N ARG A 79 -1.07 2.09 1.88
CA ARG A 79 -0.05 2.41 2.88
C ARG A 79 0.46 1.19 3.66
N ASP A 80 -0.27 0.06 3.63
CA ASP A 80 -0.02 -1.08 4.51
C ASP A 80 0.26 -2.39 3.77
N CYS A 81 -0.38 -2.63 2.59
CA CYS A 81 -0.28 -3.89 1.86
C CYS A 81 -0.40 -3.71 0.33
N ILE A 82 -0.03 -4.74 -0.41
CA ILE A 82 -0.22 -4.82 -1.86
C ILE A 82 -1.68 -5.16 -2.15
N ILE A 83 -2.38 -4.27 -2.84
CA ILE A 83 -3.82 -4.37 -3.14
C ILE A 83 -4.12 -4.84 -4.57
N ALA A 84 -3.17 -4.68 -5.49
CA ALA A 84 -3.31 -5.12 -6.88
C ALA A 84 -1.97 -5.62 -7.42
N LEU A 85 -2.03 -6.61 -8.31
CA LEU A 85 -0.85 -7.29 -8.85
C LEU A 85 -1.16 -7.92 -10.21
N SER A 86 -0.20 -7.80 -11.14
CA SER A 86 -0.17 -8.55 -12.42
C SER A 86 1.24 -9.03 -12.73
N GLY A 87 1.37 -10.14 -13.43
CA GLY A 87 2.66 -10.69 -13.86
C GLY A 87 3.38 -11.58 -12.83
N ALA A 88 2.81 -11.77 -11.62
CA ALA A 88 3.35 -12.66 -10.60
C ALA A 88 2.24 -13.45 -9.90
N PRO A 89 2.55 -14.59 -9.24
CA PRO A 89 1.54 -15.34 -8.49
C PRO A 89 0.96 -14.53 -7.35
N LYS A 90 -0.36 -14.38 -7.31
CA LYS A 90 -1.07 -13.57 -6.28
C LYS A 90 -0.70 -13.97 -4.85
N ARG A 91 -0.58 -15.27 -4.57
CA ARG A 91 -0.21 -15.80 -3.25
C ARG A 91 1.12 -15.28 -2.69
N GLU A 92 2.02 -14.83 -3.56
CA GLU A 92 3.36 -14.37 -3.17
C GLU A 92 3.35 -12.93 -2.67
N LEU A 93 2.46 -12.09 -3.21
CA LEU A 93 2.52 -10.64 -3.02
C LEU A 93 1.17 -10.01 -2.63
N LEU A 94 0.03 -10.47 -3.20
CA LEU A 94 -1.28 -9.84 -2.96
C LEU A 94 -1.66 -9.98 -1.48
N ASP A 95 -2.20 -8.93 -0.90
CA ASP A 95 -2.58 -8.80 0.51
C ASP A 95 -1.41 -8.97 1.49
N LYS A 96 -0.16 -8.99 0.99
CA LYS A 96 1.03 -9.05 1.85
C LYS A 96 1.39 -7.65 2.35
N PRO A 97 1.83 -7.55 3.62
CA PRO A 97 2.30 -6.28 4.18
C PRO A 97 3.46 -5.71 3.40
N ASN A 98 3.45 -4.40 3.21
CA ASN A 98 4.57 -3.66 2.65
C ASN A 98 5.83 -3.90 3.49
N SER A 99 6.98 -3.99 2.83
CA SER A 99 8.26 -4.05 3.54
C SER A 99 8.56 -2.72 4.24
N GLN A 100 9.37 -2.78 5.28
CA GLN A 100 9.86 -1.56 5.95
C GLN A 100 10.63 -0.64 4.97
N ALA A 101 11.33 -1.21 3.99
CA ALA A 101 12.04 -0.47 2.96
C ALA A 101 11.05 0.30 2.05
N LEU A 102 9.96 -0.36 1.62
CA LEU A 102 8.90 0.28 0.84
C LEU A 102 8.16 1.35 1.65
N GLU A 103 7.83 1.08 2.92
CA GLU A 103 7.19 2.07 3.80
C GLU A 103 8.04 3.36 3.92
N LYS A 104 9.36 3.24 4.18
CA LYS A 104 10.28 4.38 4.24
C LYS A 104 10.39 5.13 2.92
N LEU A 105 10.39 4.40 1.81
CA LEU A 105 10.43 5.01 0.48
C LEU A 105 9.17 5.82 0.23
N MET A 106 7.99 5.29 0.50
CA MET A 106 6.72 5.99 0.39
C MET A 106 6.67 7.24 1.27
N GLU A 107 7.13 7.14 2.52
CA GLU A 107 7.20 8.27 3.46
C GLU A 107 8.13 9.38 2.97
N SER A 108 9.20 9.04 2.25
CA SER A 108 10.10 10.02 1.63
C SER A 108 9.44 10.81 0.50
N ARG A 109 8.30 10.32 -0.03
CA ARG A 109 7.58 10.88 -1.19
C ARG A 109 8.42 11.01 -2.45
N LYS A 110 9.53 10.26 -2.55
CA LYS A 110 10.44 10.26 -3.68
C LYS A 110 10.24 9.03 -4.55
N ASN A 111 10.35 9.24 -5.85
CA ASN A 111 10.40 8.13 -6.79
C ASN A 111 11.70 7.35 -6.63
N TYR A 112 11.61 6.05 -6.80
CA TYR A 112 12.74 5.13 -6.73
C TYR A 112 12.90 4.38 -8.05
N ARG A 113 14.14 4.16 -8.45
CA ARG A 113 14.52 3.22 -9.50
C ARG A 113 15.80 2.49 -9.08
N TYR A 114 15.75 1.16 -9.14
CA TYR A 114 16.93 0.34 -8.90
C TYR A 114 18.01 0.61 -9.95
N THR A 115 19.24 0.76 -9.50
CA THR A 115 20.42 0.85 -10.35
C THR A 115 21.34 -0.33 -10.08
N PRO A 116 21.98 -0.93 -11.12
CA PRO A 116 22.92 -2.03 -10.93
C PRO A 116 24.01 -1.69 -9.91
N GLY A 117 24.29 -2.63 -9.00
CA GLY A 117 25.23 -2.43 -7.89
C GLY A 117 24.63 -1.78 -6.63
N GLY A 118 23.39 -1.29 -6.70
CA GLY A 118 22.66 -0.79 -5.53
C GLY A 118 22.05 -1.91 -4.69
N THR A 119 21.53 -1.54 -3.52
CA THR A 119 20.79 -2.48 -2.66
C THR A 119 19.43 -2.80 -3.28
N ARG A 120 19.12 -4.09 -3.43
CA ARG A 120 17.79 -4.55 -3.84
C ARG A 120 16.82 -4.42 -2.66
N LEU A 121 15.79 -3.61 -2.82
CA LEU A 121 14.76 -3.41 -1.81
C LEU A 121 13.61 -4.38 -2.05
N ARG A 122 13.16 -5.08 -1.01
CA ARG A 122 12.00 -5.97 -1.08
C ARG A 122 10.72 -5.17 -1.21
N ALA A 123 9.73 -5.71 -1.89
CA ALA A 123 8.38 -5.14 -1.93
C ALA A 123 7.59 -5.50 -0.66
N THR A 124 7.75 -6.74 -0.15
CA THR A 124 7.07 -7.26 1.05
C THR A 124 8.07 -7.92 2.00
N GLU A 125 7.72 -8.02 3.28
CA GLU A 125 8.54 -8.77 4.26
C GLU A 125 8.45 -10.30 4.05
N GLY A 126 7.41 -10.78 3.38
CA GLY A 126 7.11 -12.21 3.24
C GLY A 126 7.73 -12.90 2.04
N SER A 127 8.43 -12.19 1.13
CA SER A 127 8.99 -12.77 -0.08
C SER A 127 10.30 -12.09 -0.47
N ASP A 128 11.32 -12.93 -0.72
CA ASP A 128 12.63 -12.51 -1.25
C ASP A 128 12.70 -12.60 -2.78
N LYS A 129 11.63 -13.09 -3.43
CA LYS A 129 11.64 -13.35 -4.87
C LYS A 129 11.50 -12.09 -5.71
N TYR A 130 10.84 -11.06 -5.15
CA TYR A 130 10.52 -9.84 -5.88
C TYR A 130 11.07 -8.61 -5.18
N HIS A 131 11.76 -7.79 -5.94
CA HIS A 131 12.40 -6.57 -5.49
C HIS A 131 11.84 -5.35 -6.24
N LEU A 132 11.95 -4.18 -5.64
CA LEU A 132 11.55 -2.94 -6.29
C LEU A 132 12.49 -2.63 -7.46
N GLY A 133 11.98 -2.67 -8.68
CA GLY A 133 12.65 -2.14 -9.87
C GLY A 133 12.40 -0.64 -10.00
N VAL A 134 11.12 -0.26 -9.90
CA VAL A 134 10.64 1.13 -9.84
C VAL A 134 9.58 1.22 -8.76
N ALA A 135 9.54 2.36 -8.05
CA ALA A 135 8.45 2.70 -7.15
C ALA A 135 8.13 4.19 -7.25
N ALA A 136 6.84 4.50 -7.37
CA ALA A 136 6.31 5.85 -7.45
C ALA A 136 5.20 6.03 -6.41
N PRO A 137 5.40 6.84 -5.35
CA PRO A 137 4.38 7.10 -4.35
C PRO A 137 3.13 7.76 -4.95
N ILE A 138 1.96 7.31 -4.52
CA ILE A 138 0.67 7.87 -4.88
C ILE A 138 0.32 8.94 -3.86
N LEU A 139 0.15 10.17 -4.32
CA LEU A 139 -0.18 11.32 -3.48
C LEU A 139 -1.54 11.88 -3.89
N CYS A 140 -2.42 12.11 -2.91
CA CYS A 140 -3.71 12.78 -3.06
C CYS A 140 -3.71 14.02 -2.17
N GLN A 141 -3.82 15.22 -2.74
CA GLN A 141 -3.78 16.50 -2.03
C GLN A 141 -2.56 16.66 -1.06
N GLY A 142 -1.45 16.01 -1.41
CA GLY A 142 -0.23 16.00 -0.59
C GLY A 142 -0.15 14.85 0.41
N ASP A 143 -1.22 14.11 0.65
CA ASP A 143 -1.21 12.94 1.52
C ASP A 143 -0.78 11.67 0.79
N LEU A 144 0.00 10.85 1.48
CA LEU A 144 0.46 9.57 0.97
C LEU A 144 -0.68 8.55 1.02
N MET A 145 -1.05 7.99 -0.14
CA MET A 145 -2.10 6.99 -0.28
C MET A 145 -1.58 5.59 -0.52
N GLY A 146 -0.45 5.46 -1.21
CA GLY A 146 0.12 4.17 -1.58
C GLY A 146 1.30 4.30 -2.53
N CYS A 147 1.54 3.27 -3.34
CA CYS A 147 2.66 3.23 -4.27
C CYS A 147 2.34 2.39 -5.51
N VAL A 148 2.73 2.88 -6.68
CA VAL A 148 2.81 2.08 -7.92
C VAL A 148 4.22 1.52 -8.03
N MET A 149 4.33 0.22 -8.30
CA MET A 149 5.61 -0.48 -8.39
C MET A 149 5.69 -1.30 -9.66
N LEU A 150 6.90 -1.35 -10.23
CA LEU A 150 7.32 -2.39 -11.17
C LEU A 150 8.39 -3.23 -10.47
N LEU A 151 8.16 -4.53 -10.43
CA LEU A 151 8.96 -5.44 -9.64
C LEU A 151 9.93 -6.24 -10.53
N LEU A 152 11.07 -6.59 -9.96
CA LEU A 152 12.10 -7.42 -10.58
C LEU A 152 12.18 -8.76 -9.85
N GLY A 153 12.27 -9.85 -10.60
CA GLY A 153 12.73 -11.13 -10.10
C GLY A 153 14.24 -11.13 -9.84
N GLU A 154 14.77 -12.27 -9.40
CA GLU A 154 16.16 -12.38 -8.97
C GLU A 154 17.17 -12.05 -10.09
N ASN A 155 16.88 -12.48 -11.33
CA ASN A 155 17.79 -12.34 -12.48
C ASN A 155 17.33 -11.28 -13.49
N ASP A 156 16.29 -10.52 -13.17
CA ASP A 156 15.78 -9.51 -14.10
C ASP A 156 16.75 -8.31 -14.20
N PRO A 157 16.92 -7.76 -15.40
CA PRO A 157 17.71 -6.55 -15.60
C PRO A 157 17.07 -5.34 -14.94
N ALA A 158 17.86 -4.32 -14.64
CA ALA A 158 17.34 -3.05 -14.16
C ALA A 158 16.39 -2.42 -15.20
N LEU A 159 15.31 -1.82 -14.71
CA LEU A 159 14.30 -1.14 -15.52
C LEU A 159 14.82 0.18 -16.08
N ALA A 160 14.28 0.58 -17.24
CA ALA A 160 14.64 1.80 -17.91
C ALA A 160 14.01 3.05 -17.26
N GLU A 161 14.45 4.22 -17.67
CA GLU A 161 13.84 5.49 -17.24
C GLU A 161 12.38 5.61 -17.71
N ALA A 162 12.05 5.05 -18.87
CA ALA A 162 10.68 5.01 -19.39
C ALA A 162 9.73 4.28 -18.43
N ASP A 163 10.19 3.19 -17.80
CA ASP A 163 9.40 2.44 -16.83
C ASP A 163 9.16 3.25 -15.56
N GLN A 164 10.14 4.04 -15.14
CA GLN A 164 9.98 4.97 -14.02
C GLN A 164 8.93 6.05 -14.35
N ARG A 165 8.99 6.64 -15.54
CA ARG A 165 8.01 7.64 -16.00
C ARG A 165 6.60 7.05 -16.10
N LEU A 166 6.48 5.80 -16.57
CA LEU A 166 5.21 5.07 -16.58
C LEU A 166 4.62 4.96 -15.18
N ALA A 167 5.40 4.46 -14.22
CA ALA A 167 4.95 4.33 -12.84
C ALA A 167 4.54 5.68 -12.22
N GLN A 168 5.30 6.75 -12.48
CA GLN A 168 4.99 8.11 -12.03
C GLN A 168 3.68 8.62 -12.63
N THR A 169 3.46 8.39 -13.93
CA THR A 169 2.22 8.81 -14.62
C THR A 169 1.01 8.11 -14.01
N VAL A 170 1.12 6.81 -13.79
CA VAL A 170 0.06 6.01 -13.17
C VAL A 170 -0.19 6.44 -11.73
N ALA A 171 0.86 6.67 -10.94
CA ALA A 171 0.73 7.15 -9.57
C ALA A 171 0.03 8.52 -9.50
N GLY A 172 0.40 9.45 -10.37
CA GLY A 172 -0.25 10.75 -10.48
C GLY A 172 -1.72 10.64 -10.90
N PHE A 173 -2.03 9.71 -11.81
CA PHE A 173 -3.41 9.48 -12.24
C PHE A 173 -4.26 8.89 -11.11
N LEU A 174 -3.77 7.87 -10.39
CA LEU A 174 -4.46 7.30 -9.23
C LEU A 174 -4.68 8.33 -8.13
N GLY A 175 -3.69 9.20 -7.86
CA GLY A 175 -3.84 10.29 -6.91
C GLY A 175 -5.00 11.24 -7.28
N LYS A 176 -5.11 11.61 -8.55
CA LYS A 176 -6.21 12.46 -9.04
C LYS A 176 -7.59 11.78 -8.99
N GLN A 177 -7.66 10.48 -9.20
CA GLN A 177 -8.93 9.75 -9.10
C GLN A 177 -9.49 9.77 -7.67
N MET A 178 -8.64 9.89 -6.64
CA MET A 178 -9.06 10.00 -5.24
C MET A 178 -9.46 11.42 -4.82
N GLU A 179 -9.21 12.43 -5.66
CA GLU A 179 -9.66 13.81 -5.42
C GLU A 179 -11.12 14.05 -5.87
N SER A 180 -11.68 13.07 -6.62
CA SER A 180 -13.04 13.11 -7.18
C SER A 180 -14.02 12.53 -6.18
#